data_a64f771d09b3c0e0e96762ddc96358cf
#
_entry.id   a64f771d09b3c0e0e96762ddc96358cf
#
_cell.length_a   1.000
_cell.length_b   1.000
_cell.length_c   1.000
_cell.angle_alpha   90.00
_cell.angle_beta   90.00
_cell.angle_gamma   90.00
#
_symmetry.space_group_name_H-M   'P 1'
#
loop_
_entity.id
_entity.type
_entity.pdbx_description
1 polymer ?
#
loop_
_entity_poly.entity_id
_entity_poly.type
_entity_poly.pdbx_seq_one_letter_code
_entity_poly.pdbx_strand_id
1 'polypeptide(L)'
;MKISRTARIRGEGGIALLVIVLLLVGGIVWWLYSSRRDAEKNARIFVTEVANRLAVNYDEKYFHVHQSPEAQKTYLRSARDRLLDRLREFGVPAQPIEIEGTLVFTKQFFDPHGTFRAQLKYPTTTAQLDIDISRGMTVWQIDAVNLTGTPPPTPTPAATPDLSASPTPAPDPEQTRRKRKR
;
A
#
# COMPACT_ATOMS: atom_id res chain seq x y z
N MET A 1 -66.95 33.41 44.78
CA MET A 1 -66.35 32.03 44.70
C MET A 1 -65.32 32.00 43.59
N LYS A 2 -64.03 32.17 43.90
CA LYS A 2 -62.91 32.19 42.94
C LYS A 2 -62.25 30.84 42.99
N ILE A 3 -62.38 30.04 41.92
CA ILE A 3 -61.74 28.74 41.80
C ILE A 3 -60.39 29.01 41.13
N SER A 4 -59.33 28.96 41.95
CA SER A 4 -57.95 29.05 41.44
C SER A 4 -57.59 27.70 40.79
N ARG A 5 -57.55 27.65 39.51
CA ARG A 5 -56.92 26.57 38.76
C ARG A 5 -55.42 26.78 38.80
N THR A 6 -54.77 26.26 39.80
CA THR A 6 -53.31 26.11 39.80
C THR A 6 -52.89 25.06 38.78
N ALA A 7 -52.24 25.53 37.75
CA ALA A 7 -51.75 24.73 36.64
C ALA A 7 -50.74 23.69 37.13
N ARG A 8 -51.10 22.43 37.03
CA ARG A 8 -50.26 21.25 37.24
C ARG A 8 -49.45 20.98 35.96
N ILE A 9 -48.53 21.92 35.58
CA ILE A 9 -47.65 21.76 34.42
C ILE A 9 -46.20 21.78 34.91
N ARG A 10 -45.82 20.88 35.80
CA ARG A 10 -44.40 20.80 36.25
C ARG A 10 -43.73 19.46 36.04
N GLY A 11 -44.45 18.44 35.55
CA GLY A 11 -43.86 17.10 35.36
C GLY A 11 -43.55 16.73 33.88
N GLU A 12 -44.35 17.20 32.95
CA GLU A 12 -44.31 16.73 31.55
C GLU A 12 -43.15 17.36 30.72
N GLY A 13 -42.75 18.60 31.02
CA GLY A 13 -41.66 19.27 30.35
C GLY A 13 -40.28 18.64 30.64
N GLY A 14 -40.11 18.08 31.86
CA GLY A 14 -38.86 17.43 32.25
C GLY A 14 -38.59 16.12 31.48
N ILE A 15 -39.65 15.33 31.28
CA ILE A 15 -39.54 14.07 30.51
C ILE A 15 -39.27 14.33 29.05
N ALA A 16 -39.97 15.31 28.44
CA ALA A 16 -39.75 15.70 27.03
C ALA A 16 -38.32 16.19 26.81
N LEU A 17 -37.79 17.03 27.71
CA LEU A 17 -36.40 17.51 27.64
C LEU A 17 -35.39 16.37 27.80
N LEU A 18 -35.62 15.43 28.70
CA LEU A 18 -34.79 14.25 28.90
C LEU A 18 -34.73 13.38 27.62
N VAL A 19 -35.88 13.15 26.98
CA VAL A 19 -35.98 12.39 25.71
C VAL A 19 -35.20 13.10 24.60
N ILE A 20 -35.33 14.41 24.49
CA ILE A 20 -34.59 15.21 23.48
C ILE A 20 -33.06 15.10 23.70
N VAL A 21 -32.63 15.23 24.96
CA VAL A 21 -31.18 15.11 25.29
C VAL A 21 -30.67 13.70 24.97
N LEU A 22 -31.47 12.67 25.27
CA LEU A 22 -31.09 11.27 25.01
C LEU A 22 -31.00 10.99 23.50
N LEU A 23 -31.91 11.54 22.70
CA LEU A 23 -31.85 11.46 21.22
C LEU A 23 -30.64 12.20 20.66
N LEU A 24 -30.33 13.38 21.19
CA LEU A 24 -29.12 14.13 20.74
C LEU A 24 -27.85 13.36 21.09
N VAL A 25 -27.70 12.86 22.30
CA VAL A 25 -26.52 12.06 22.69
C VAL A 25 -26.44 10.79 21.86
N GLY A 26 -27.55 10.07 21.67
CA GLY A 26 -27.60 8.89 20.79
C GLY A 26 -27.21 9.19 19.36
N GLY A 27 -27.70 10.31 18.82
CA GLY A 27 -27.35 10.78 17.48
C GLY A 27 -25.86 11.12 17.33
N ILE A 28 -25.28 11.80 18.32
CA ILE A 28 -23.84 12.12 18.35
C ILE A 28 -22.99 10.83 18.41
N VAL A 29 -23.34 9.90 19.29
CA VAL A 29 -22.63 8.63 19.43
C VAL A 29 -22.72 7.82 18.13
N TRP A 30 -23.89 7.74 17.53
CA TRP A 30 -24.11 7.09 16.24
C TRP A 30 -23.26 7.72 15.14
N TRP A 31 -23.26 9.05 15.04
CA TRP A 31 -22.47 9.79 14.04
C TRP A 31 -20.98 9.55 14.21
N LEU A 32 -20.46 9.59 15.44
CA LEU A 32 -19.06 9.32 15.74
C LEU A 32 -18.66 7.89 15.35
N TYR A 33 -19.50 6.92 15.64
CA TYR A 33 -19.25 5.52 15.31
C TYR A 33 -19.27 5.27 13.80
N SER A 34 -20.24 5.86 13.09
CA SER A 34 -20.32 5.79 11.63
C SER A 34 -19.11 6.43 10.95
N SER A 35 -18.69 7.61 11.44
CA SER A 35 -17.54 8.34 10.91
C SER A 35 -16.23 7.54 11.02
N ARG A 36 -16.05 6.74 12.09
CA ARG A 36 -14.88 5.85 12.22
C ARG A 36 -14.87 4.73 11.19
N ARG A 37 -16.00 4.09 10.96
CA ARG A 37 -16.13 3.03 9.95
C ARG A 37 -15.84 3.55 8.53
N ASP A 38 -16.34 4.73 8.24
CA ASP A 38 -16.12 5.36 6.93
C ASP A 38 -14.63 5.76 6.76
N ALA A 39 -14.00 6.26 7.82
CA ALA A 39 -12.57 6.55 7.82
C ALA A 39 -11.74 5.29 7.55
N GLU A 40 -12.07 4.15 8.20
CA GLU A 40 -11.36 2.89 7.99
C GLU A 40 -11.52 2.37 6.55
N LYS A 41 -12.74 2.42 6.00
CA LYS A 41 -12.98 2.04 4.59
C LYS A 41 -12.18 2.90 3.63
N ASN A 42 -12.22 4.22 3.83
CA ASN A 42 -11.51 5.17 2.98
C ASN A 42 -9.98 4.99 3.10
N ALA A 43 -9.47 4.70 4.30
CA ALA A 43 -8.06 4.38 4.50
C ALA A 43 -7.65 3.13 3.72
N ARG A 44 -8.44 2.05 3.79
CA ARG A 44 -8.17 0.81 3.03
C ARG A 44 -8.20 1.03 1.52
N ILE A 45 -9.19 1.80 1.01
CA ILE A 45 -9.27 2.15 -0.41
C ILE A 45 -8.02 2.93 -0.82
N PHE A 46 -7.63 3.93 -0.04
CA PHE A 46 -6.42 4.72 -0.30
C PHE A 46 -5.16 3.86 -0.33
N VAL A 47 -4.96 2.99 0.67
CA VAL A 47 -3.78 2.09 0.72
C VAL A 47 -3.78 1.11 -0.44
N THR A 48 -4.95 0.59 -0.85
CA THR A 48 -5.07 -0.27 -2.04
C THR A 48 -4.61 0.47 -3.29
N GLU A 49 -5.02 1.71 -3.43
CA GLU A 49 -4.59 2.53 -4.56
C GLU A 49 -3.09 2.81 -4.50
N VAL A 50 -2.55 3.19 -3.33
CA VAL A 50 -1.10 3.40 -3.12
C VAL A 50 -0.32 2.15 -3.49
N ALA A 51 -0.71 0.97 -2.98
CA ALA A 51 -0.04 -0.29 -3.28
C ALA A 51 -0.05 -0.61 -4.78
N ASN A 52 -1.19 -0.43 -5.46
CA ASN A 52 -1.29 -0.63 -6.90
C ASN A 52 -0.45 0.39 -7.69
N ARG A 53 -0.51 1.68 -7.33
CA ARG A 53 0.28 2.72 -8.00
C ARG A 53 1.78 2.49 -7.86
N LEU A 54 2.24 2.04 -6.69
CA LEU A 54 3.66 1.79 -6.43
C LEU A 54 4.13 0.45 -7.02
N ALA A 55 3.42 -0.64 -6.74
CA ALA A 55 3.90 -1.98 -7.09
C ALA A 55 3.56 -2.41 -8.52
N VAL A 56 2.53 -1.83 -9.15
CA VAL A 56 2.14 -2.19 -10.53
C VAL A 56 2.55 -1.11 -11.52
N ASN A 57 2.29 0.16 -11.21
CA ASN A 57 2.49 1.26 -12.13
C ASN A 57 3.83 1.99 -11.93
N TYR A 58 4.52 1.76 -10.81
CA TYR A 58 5.79 2.42 -10.44
C TYR A 58 5.68 3.96 -10.50
N ASP A 59 4.53 4.52 -10.05
CA ASP A 59 4.17 5.92 -10.19
C ASP A 59 4.84 6.78 -9.11
N GLU A 60 6.05 7.27 -9.41
CA GLU A 60 6.82 8.16 -8.54
C GLU A 60 6.06 9.47 -8.26
N LYS A 61 5.38 10.02 -9.27
CA LYS A 61 4.67 11.29 -9.12
C LYS A 61 3.51 11.16 -8.14
N TYR A 62 2.74 10.07 -8.23
CA TYR A 62 1.67 9.78 -7.29
C TYR A 62 2.21 9.67 -5.86
N PHE A 63 3.31 8.92 -5.69
CA PHE A 63 3.96 8.76 -4.40
C PHE A 63 4.38 10.11 -3.80
N HIS A 64 5.07 10.94 -4.59
CA HIS A 64 5.54 12.25 -4.12
C HIS A 64 4.39 13.19 -3.72
N VAL A 65 3.32 13.26 -4.52
CA VAL A 65 2.19 14.15 -4.27
C VAL A 65 1.41 13.77 -3.01
N HIS A 66 1.34 12.46 -2.70
CA HIS A 66 0.58 11.98 -1.54
C HIS A 66 1.43 11.80 -0.27
N GLN A 67 2.73 12.11 -0.30
CA GLN A 67 3.56 12.12 0.89
C GLN A 67 3.16 13.24 1.85
N SER A 68 3.18 12.95 3.16
CA SER A 68 3.06 13.98 4.19
C SER A 68 4.26 14.94 4.13
N PRO A 69 4.15 16.18 4.64
CA PRO A 69 5.24 17.13 4.66
C PRO A 69 6.50 16.62 5.40
N GLU A 70 6.31 15.79 6.44
CA GLU A 70 7.38 15.14 7.17
C GLU A 70 8.05 14.05 6.32
N ALA A 71 7.24 13.22 5.66
CA ALA A 71 7.73 12.19 4.75
C ALA A 71 8.52 12.78 3.58
N GLN A 72 8.09 13.90 3.02
CA GLN A 72 8.82 14.59 1.95
C GLN A 72 10.23 15.04 2.35
N LYS A 73 10.41 15.43 3.63
CA LYS A 73 11.72 15.77 4.18
C LYS A 73 12.61 14.55 4.38
N THR A 74 12.02 13.44 4.79
CA THR A 74 12.74 12.19 5.11
C THR A 74 13.07 11.39 3.84
N TYR A 75 12.11 11.28 2.93
CA TYR A 75 12.28 10.56 1.67
C TYR A 75 12.79 11.48 0.57
N LEU A 76 14.09 11.69 0.54
CA LEU A 76 14.76 12.36 -0.58
C LEU A 76 14.47 11.60 -1.90
N ARG A 77 14.59 12.30 -3.02
CA ARG A 77 14.37 11.70 -4.35
C ARG A 77 15.12 10.38 -4.52
N SER A 78 16.39 10.33 -4.13
CA SER A 78 17.22 9.10 -4.22
C SER A 78 16.69 7.92 -3.40
N ALA A 79 15.95 8.16 -2.31
CA ALA A 79 15.34 7.10 -1.52
C ALA A 79 14.07 6.57 -2.19
N ARG A 80 13.29 7.45 -2.82
CA ARG A 80 12.11 7.09 -3.60
C ARG A 80 12.51 6.27 -4.83
N ASP A 81 13.52 6.74 -5.58
CA ASP A 81 14.04 6.04 -6.75
C ASP A 81 14.49 4.61 -6.37
N ARG A 82 15.26 4.47 -5.29
CA ARG A 82 15.70 3.13 -4.80
C ARG A 82 14.53 2.22 -4.43
N LEU A 83 13.48 2.75 -3.80
CA LEU A 83 12.28 1.97 -3.48
C LEU A 83 11.61 1.46 -4.76
N LEU A 84 11.42 2.34 -5.74
CA LEU A 84 10.79 2.00 -7.01
C LEU A 84 11.64 1.04 -7.84
N ASP A 85 12.97 1.22 -7.84
CA ASP A 85 13.89 0.31 -8.52
C ASP A 85 13.83 -1.10 -7.89
N ARG A 86 13.81 -1.18 -6.57
CA ARG A 86 13.59 -2.47 -5.90
C ARG A 86 12.24 -3.10 -6.26
N LEU A 87 11.17 -2.33 -6.31
CA LEU A 87 9.86 -2.84 -6.75
C LEU A 87 9.90 -3.35 -8.21
N ARG A 88 10.62 -2.67 -9.09
CA ARG A 88 10.82 -3.11 -10.48
C ARG A 88 11.61 -4.42 -10.57
N GLU A 89 12.59 -4.66 -9.69
CA GLU A 89 13.35 -5.92 -9.62
C GLU A 89 12.45 -7.13 -9.32
N PHE A 90 11.39 -6.93 -8.51
CA PHE A 90 10.40 -7.98 -8.25
C PHE A 90 9.45 -8.22 -9.42
N GLY A 91 9.21 -7.20 -10.25
CA GLY A 91 8.24 -7.24 -11.35
C GLY A 91 6.81 -6.90 -10.89
N VAL A 92 5.82 -7.34 -11.66
CA VAL A 92 4.41 -7.05 -11.38
C VAL A 92 3.82 -8.14 -10.48
N PRO A 93 3.24 -7.80 -9.32
CA PRO A 93 2.63 -8.76 -8.42
C PRO A 93 1.29 -9.30 -8.97
N ALA A 94 0.89 -10.48 -8.50
CA ALA A 94 -0.44 -11.03 -8.77
C ALA A 94 -1.54 -10.15 -8.14
N GLN A 95 -2.64 -10.06 -8.83
CA GLN A 95 -3.82 -9.32 -8.39
C GLN A 95 -4.92 -10.27 -7.88
N PRO A 96 -5.73 -9.88 -6.92
CA PRO A 96 -5.68 -8.62 -6.15
C PRO A 96 -4.57 -8.62 -5.10
N ILE A 97 -4.05 -7.43 -4.75
CA ILE A 97 -3.12 -7.27 -3.64
C ILE A 97 -3.89 -7.36 -2.32
N GLU A 98 -3.51 -8.30 -1.46
CA GLU A 98 -4.10 -8.45 -0.13
C GLU A 98 -3.55 -7.40 0.82
N ILE A 99 -4.44 -6.66 1.50
CA ILE A 99 -4.06 -5.60 2.42
C ILE A 99 -4.63 -5.89 3.80
N GLU A 100 -3.74 -5.99 4.77
CA GLU A 100 -4.04 -6.11 6.19
C GLU A 100 -3.59 -4.86 6.91
N GLY A 101 -4.25 -4.49 8.00
CA GLY A 101 -3.83 -3.36 8.81
C GLY A 101 -4.96 -2.76 9.62
N THR A 102 -4.58 -1.85 10.49
CA THR A 102 -5.48 -1.20 11.44
C THR A 102 -5.31 0.31 11.40
N LEU A 103 -6.40 1.00 11.67
CA LEU A 103 -6.44 2.44 11.85
C LEU A 103 -6.55 2.77 13.34
N VAL A 104 -5.67 3.63 13.81
CA VAL A 104 -5.65 4.13 15.20
C VAL A 104 -5.96 5.62 15.20
N PHE A 105 -6.75 6.06 16.18
CA PHE A 105 -7.11 7.46 16.36
C PHE A 105 -6.35 8.03 17.57
N THR A 106 -5.35 8.88 17.31
CA THR A 106 -4.46 9.38 18.37
C THR A 106 -5.17 10.37 19.29
N LYS A 107 -6.07 11.20 18.77
CA LYS A 107 -6.87 12.17 19.57
C LYS A 107 -8.32 11.76 19.56
N GLN A 108 -8.66 10.70 20.31
CA GLN A 108 -10.01 10.13 20.47
C GLN A 108 -10.81 9.94 19.17
N PHE A 109 -11.05 11.00 18.37
CA PHE A 109 -11.83 10.97 17.13
C PHE A 109 -11.18 11.70 15.96
N PHE A 110 -10.12 12.43 16.25
CA PHE A 110 -9.39 13.22 15.28
C PHE A 110 -7.99 12.65 15.09
N ASP A 111 -7.37 12.90 13.95
CA ASP A 111 -6.00 12.52 13.66
C ASP A 111 -5.81 10.98 13.53
N PRO A 112 -6.47 10.35 12.54
CA PRO A 112 -6.32 8.93 12.29
C PRO A 112 -4.96 8.64 11.65
N HIS A 113 -4.24 7.66 12.23
CA HIS A 113 -3.03 7.07 11.69
C HIS A 113 -3.26 5.59 11.44
N GLY A 114 -2.70 5.05 10.38
CA GLY A 114 -2.84 3.64 10.05
C GLY A 114 -1.55 3.04 9.58
N THR A 115 -1.27 1.84 10.06
CA THR A 115 -0.21 0.98 9.53
C THR A 115 -0.85 -0.18 8.79
N PHE A 116 -0.54 -0.28 7.52
CA PHE A 116 -1.08 -1.28 6.62
C PHE A 116 0.05 -2.06 5.97
N ARG A 117 -0.23 -3.32 5.71
CA ARG A 117 0.69 -4.28 5.13
C ARG A 117 0.07 -4.86 3.87
N ALA A 118 0.67 -4.59 2.74
CA ALA A 118 0.28 -5.15 1.46
C ALA A 118 1.16 -6.36 1.13
N GLN A 119 0.54 -7.52 0.92
CA GLN A 119 1.24 -8.73 0.50
C GLN A 119 1.34 -8.76 -1.02
N LEU A 120 2.57 -8.64 -1.52
CA LEU A 120 2.88 -8.67 -2.94
C LEU A 120 3.30 -10.09 -3.32
N LYS A 121 2.42 -10.83 -3.99
CA LYS A 121 2.68 -12.22 -4.43
C LYS A 121 3.25 -12.20 -5.85
N TYR A 122 4.46 -12.69 -6.01
CA TYR A 122 5.12 -12.85 -7.31
C TYR A 122 5.23 -14.33 -7.67
N PRO A 123 5.47 -14.71 -8.91
CA PRO A 123 5.55 -16.11 -9.33
C PRO A 123 6.59 -16.96 -8.58
N THR A 124 7.69 -16.35 -8.17
CA THR A 124 8.83 -17.04 -7.55
C THR A 124 9.11 -16.61 -6.12
N THR A 125 8.49 -15.53 -5.63
CA THR A 125 8.76 -14.98 -4.30
C THR A 125 7.57 -14.18 -3.79
N THR A 126 7.63 -13.82 -2.51
CA THR A 126 6.65 -12.93 -1.89
C THR A 126 7.39 -11.77 -1.25
N ALA A 127 6.90 -10.55 -1.45
CA ALA A 127 7.38 -9.37 -0.77
C ALA A 127 6.24 -8.73 0.04
N GLN A 128 6.61 -7.91 1.00
CA GLN A 128 5.68 -7.21 1.85
C GLN A 128 5.97 -5.72 1.76
N LEU A 129 4.93 -4.94 1.52
CA LEU A 129 4.99 -3.49 1.48
C LEU A 129 4.24 -2.95 2.70
N ASP A 130 4.97 -2.44 3.68
CA ASP A 130 4.41 -1.76 4.85
C ASP A 130 4.19 -0.29 4.49
N ILE A 131 2.97 0.20 4.72
CA ILE A 131 2.55 1.56 4.36
C ILE A 131 1.95 2.21 5.60
N ASP A 132 2.59 3.26 6.08
CA ASP A 132 2.06 4.10 7.15
C ASP A 132 1.37 5.31 6.53
N ILE A 133 0.15 5.55 6.98
CA ILE A 133 -0.66 6.67 6.50
C ILE A 133 -1.20 7.49 7.65
N SER A 134 -1.39 8.77 7.40
CA SER A 134 -2.12 9.69 8.26
C SER A 134 -3.15 10.47 7.46
N ARG A 135 -4.07 11.08 8.16
CA ARG A 135 -5.03 11.97 7.54
C ARG A 135 -4.67 13.40 7.91
N GLY A 136 -4.25 14.18 6.90
CA GLY A 136 -4.19 15.63 7.00
C GLY A 136 -5.60 16.23 7.18
N MET A 137 -5.78 17.52 7.01
CA MET A 137 -7.09 18.16 7.24
C MET A 137 -8.23 17.49 6.46
N THR A 138 -8.01 17.08 5.21
CA THR A 138 -9.06 16.51 4.34
C THR A 138 -8.61 15.30 3.53
N VAL A 139 -7.30 15.08 3.38
CA VAL A 139 -6.72 14.08 2.46
C VAL A 139 -5.88 13.07 3.23
N TRP A 140 -5.90 11.82 2.78
CA TRP A 140 -4.97 10.79 3.23
C TRP A 140 -3.57 11.06 2.67
N GLN A 141 -2.56 10.86 3.51
CA GLN A 141 -1.16 11.09 3.19
C GLN A 141 -0.33 9.87 3.56
N ILE A 142 0.77 9.68 2.85
CA ILE A 142 1.73 8.61 3.09
C ILE A 142 2.82 9.15 4.00
N ASP A 143 3.00 8.55 5.17
CA ASP A 143 4.04 8.93 6.13
C ASP A 143 5.30 8.11 5.94
N ALA A 144 5.15 6.80 5.72
CA ALA A 144 6.27 5.93 5.43
C ALA A 144 5.86 4.79 4.50
N VAL A 145 6.84 4.32 3.73
CA VAL A 145 6.72 3.09 2.93
C VAL A 145 7.99 2.28 3.09
N ASN A 146 7.85 1.02 3.46
CA ASN A 146 8.97 0.10 3.59
C ASN A 146 8.70 -1.19 2.83
N LEU A 147 9.66 -1.62 2.02
CA LEU A 147 9.60 -2.87 1.25
C LEU A 147 10.50 -3.92 1.88
N THR A 148 9.90 -5.04 2.27
CA THR A 148 10.59 -6.19 2.85
C THR A 148 10.44 -7.39 1.93
N GLY A 149 11.55 -8.06 1.62
CA GLY A 149 11.59 -9.24 0.75
C GLY A 149 12.90 -9.34 0.00
N THR A 150 13.15 -10.51 -0.56
CA THR A 150 14.33 -10.77 -1.40
C THR A 150 13.86 -10.90 -2.85
N PRO A 151 14.37 -10.10 -3.77
CA PRO A 151 14.02 -10.23 -5.18
C PRO A 151 14.44 -11.62 -5.70
N PRO A 152 13.73 -12.14 -6.71
CA PRO A 152 14.12 -13.39 -7.35
C PRO A 152 15.53 -13.28 -7.92
N PRO A 153 16.32 -14.38 -7.90
CA PRO A 153 17.65 -14.35 -8.51
C PRO A 153 17.52 -13.97 -9.97
N THR A 154 18.25 -12.93 -10.37
CA THR A 154 18.34 -12.53 -11.78
C THR A 154 18.80 -13.76 -12.58
N PRO A 155 18.11 -14.19 -13.63
CA PRO A 155 18.58 -15.28 -14.45
C PRO A 155 19.98 -14.92 -14.97
N THR A 156 20.97 -15.69 -14.51
CA THR A 156 22.33 -15.55 -15.05
C THR A 156 22.19 -15.71 -16.56
N PRO A 157 22.64 -14.74 -17.38
CA PRO A 157 22.58 -14.89 -18.82
C PRO A 157 23.25 -16.23 -19.15
N ALA A 158 22.48 -17.14 -19.76
CA ALA A 158 23.02 -18.41 -20.21
C ALA A 158 24.26 -18.09 -21.02
N ALA A 159 25.40 -18.66 -20.60
CA ALA A 159 26.66 -18.43 -21.29
C ALA A 159 26.40 -18.66 -22.78
N THR A 160 26.52 -17.60 -23.56
CA THR A 160 26.36 -17.68 -25.00
C THR A 160 27.28 -18.81 -25.44
N PRO A 161 26.79 -19.87 -26.10
CA PRO A 161 27.66 -20.93 -26.54
C PRO A 161 28.71 -20.28 -27.39
N ASP A 162 29.97 -20.50 -27.03
CA ASP A 162 31.12 -19.93 -27.71
C ASP A 162 31.17 -20.45 -29.16
N LEU A 163 30.59 -19.68 -30.09
CA LEU A 163 30.57 -19.98 -31.51
C LEU A 163 31.95 -19.85 -32.14
N SER A 164 32.99 -19.61 -31.30
CA SER A 164 34.40 -19.56 -31.75
C SER A 164 35.06 -20.93 -31.87
N ALA A 165 34.36 -22.03 -31.66
CA ALA A 165 34.86 -23.31 -32.12
C ALA A 165 34.81 -23.37 -33.64
N SER A 166 35.79 -22.74 -34.28
CA SER A 166 36.08 -22.96 -35.71
C SER A 166 36.16 -24.47 -35.97
N PRO A 167 35.39 -24.98 -36.94
CA PRO A 167 35.48 -26.39 -37.26
C PRO A 167 36.91 -26.67 -37.68
N THR A 168 37.61 -27.57 -36.98
CA THR A 168 38.91 -28.09 -37.33
C THR A 168 38.80 -28.60 -38.78
N PRO A 169 39.59 -28.06 -39.74
CA PRO A 169 39.51 -28.53 -41.12
C PRO A 169 39.81 -30.02 -41.16
N ALA A 170 38.93 -30.78 -41.78
CA ALA A 170 39.10 -32.20 -42.00
C ALA A 170 40.43 -32.45 -42.70
N PRO A 171 41.20 -33.48 -42.34
CA PRO A 171 42.47 -33.81 -42.97
C PRO A 171 42.23 -34.17 -44.43
N ASP A 172 42.97 -33.50 -45.33
CA ASP A 172 42.92 -33.66 -46.77
C ASP A 172 43.25 -35.12 -47.16
N PRO A 173 42.35 -35.82 -47.86
CA PRO A 173 42.55 -37.21 -48.25
C PRO A 173 43.72 -37.43 -49.23
N GLU A 174 44.27 -36.39 -49.84
CA GLU A 174 45.41 -36.53 -50.76
C GLU A 174 46.75 -36.77 -50.07
N GLN A 175 46.92 -36.38 -48.77
CA GLN A 175 48.21 -36.63 -48.13
C GLN A 175 48.38 -38.09 -47.67
N THR A 176 47.36 -38.90 -47.60
CA THR A 176 47.46 -40.32 -47.24
C THR A 176 47.93 -41.21 -48.44
N ARG A 177 47.83 -40.71 -49.65
CA ARG A 177 48.22 -41.48 -50.86
C ARG A 177 49.69 -41.43 -51.15
N ARG A 178 50.45 -40.42 -50.69
CA ARG A 178 51.87 -40.27 -50.92
C ARG A 178 52.80 -41.10 -50.05
N LYS A 179 52.34 -41.60 -48.94
CA LYS A 179 53.16 -42.42 -48.00
C LYS A 179 53.18 -43.92 -48.31
N ARG A 180 52.46 -44.38 -49.32
CA ARG A 180 52.38 -45.82 -49.70
C ARG A 180 53.20 -46.20 -50.92
N LYS A 181 54.08 -45.31 -51.42
CA LYS A 181 54.96 -45.58 -52.59
C LYS A 181 56.46 -45.25 -52.27
N ARG A 182 56.94 -45.74 -51.15
CA ARG A 182 58.35 -45.89 -50.87
C ARG A 182 58.62 -47.20 -50.17
#